data_42024ccfe63f35dc89af58d38164fd1e
#
_entry.id   42024ccfe63f35dc89af58d38164fd1e
#
_cell.length_a   1.000
_cell.length_b   1.000
_cell.length_c   1.000
_cell.angle_alpha   90.00
_cell.angle_beta   90.00
_cell.angle_gamma   90.00
#
_symmetry.space_group_name_H-M   'P 1'
#
loop_
_entity.id
_entity.type
_entity.pdbx_description
1 polymer ?
#
loop_
_entity_poly.entity_id
_entity_poly.type
_entity_poly.pdbx_seq_one_letter_code
_entity_poly.pdbx_strand_id
1 'polypeptide(L)'
;MAQYVLTRAKSLHILPENVTTRQASITEAAACAHHSVNKAKFNKGAIVLVLGPGPIGLLVAQVVMAYGGRVVMTGLTQDMGRLTIAKEKFGVEHIVDVQKEDVKALVEKLTDGYGADVCYDCTGAVPSMHLGMDLLKKKGQYVQVGLFAKDEVPVDFSKIIQKELMVSGSRSQNTHDWEPTLKLMSERKIDADKMITHEVGIDEWDRAYHLLKSGEATKIVMHPIG
;
A
#
# COMPACT_ATOMS: atom_id res chain seq x y z
N MET A 1 -5.72 22.30 4.23
CA MET A 1 -7.15 22.10 3.93
C MET A 1 -7.79 23.47 3.83
N ALA A 2 -8.61 23.70 2.82
CA ALA A 2 -9.20 25.01 2.56
C ALA A 2 -10.50 24.85 1.74
N GLN A 3 -11.40 25.86 1.82
CA GLN A 3 -12.62 25.91 1.02
C GLN A 3 -12.33 26.15 -0.47
N TYR A 4 -11.27 26.88 -0.76
CA TYR A 4 -10.85 27.24 -2.11
C TYR A 4 -9.37 26.98 -2.30
N VAL A 5 -8.99 26.43 -3.46
CA VAL A 5 -7.60 26.16 -3.83
C VAL A 5 -7.36 26.67 -5.26
N LEU A 6 -6.31 27.46 -5.45
CA LEU A 6 -5.86 27.86 -6.78
C LEU A 6 -4.97 26.75 -7.36
N THR A 7 -5.33 26.22 -8.52
CA THR A 7 -4.54 25.19 -9.19
C THR A 7 -4.48 25.44 -10.70
N ARG A 8 -3.55 24.75 -11.39
CA ARG A 8 -3.42 24.84 -12.85
C ARG A 8 -4.45 23.92 -13.50
N ALA A 9 -5.15 24.40 -14.54
CA ALA A 9 -6.15 23.63 -15.29
C ALA A 9 -5.60 22.25 -15.76
N LYS A 10 -4.33 22.23 -16.22
CA LYS A 10 -3.65 20.99 -16.68
C LYS A 10 -3.40 19.96 -15.58
N SER A 11 -3.58 20.33 -14.31
CA SER A 11 -3.42 19.43 -13.15
C SER A 11 -4.77 18.92 -12.64
N LEU A 12 -5.85 19.20 -13.36
CA LEU A 12 -7.20 18.70 -13.05
C LEU A 12 -7.45 17.41 -13.81
N HIS A 13 -8.06 16.46 -13.13
CA HIS A 13 -8.54 15.21 -13.69
C HIS A 13 -10.05 15.13 -13.52
N ILE A 14 -10.76 14.73 -14.58
CA ILE A 14 -12.21 14.57 -14.54
C ILE A 14 -12.53 13.30 -13.75
N LEU A 15 -13.42 13.42 -12.77
CA LEU A 15 -13.87 12.25 -12.03
C LEU A 15 -14.83 11.41 -12.90
N PRO A 16 -14.71 10.09 -12.89
CA PRO A 16 -15.74 9.20 -13.44
C PRO A 16 -17.09 9.45 -12.77
N GLU A 17 -18.18 9.36 -13.53
CA GLU A 17 -19.54 9.68 -13.05
C GLU A 17 -19.94 8.88 -11.80
N ASN A 18 -19.44 7.67 -11.65
CA ASN A 18 -19.71 6.78 -10.51
C ASN A 18 -18.72 6.90 -9.35
N VAL A 19 -17.81 7.89 -9.37
CA VAL A 19 -16.87 8.19 -8.28
C VAL A 19 -17.29 9.51 -7.63
N THR A 20 -17.72 9.46 -6.39
CA THR A 20 -18.10 10.65 -5.63
C THR A 20 -16.88 11.48 -5.22
N THR A 21 -17.08 12.77 -4.92
CA THR A 21 -16.02 13.65 -4.38
C THR A 21 -15.44 13.12 -3.06
N ARG A 22 -16.29 12.50 -2.22
CA ARG A 22 -15.86 11.81 -1.01
C ARG A 22 -14.88 10.69 -1.32
N GLN A 23 -15.22 9.80 -2.24
CA GLN A 23 -14.33 8.72 -2.68
C GLN A 23 -13.05 9.29 -3.31
N ALA A 24 -13.18 10.32 -4.14
CA ALA A 24 -12.04 10.96 -4.81
C ALA A 24 -11.05 11.63 -3.83
N SER A 25 -11.43 11.91 -2.59
CA SER A 25 -10.53 12.49 -1.58
C SER A 25 -9.32 11.62 -1.25
N ILE A 26 -9.36 10.31 -1.56
CA ILE A 26 -8.21 9.39 -1.37
C ILE A 26 -7.41 9.15 -2.65
N THR A 27 -7.78 9.78 -3.78
CA THR A 27 -7.13 9.49 -5.08
C THR A 27 -5.64 9.75 -5.05
N GLU A 28 -5.17 10.78 -4.35
CA GLU A 28 -3.74 11.07 -4.24
C GLU A 28 -2.97 9.87 -3.65
N ALA A 29 -3.41 9.35 -2.51
CA ALA A 29 -2.78 8.19 -1.87
C ALA A 29 -2.92 6.91 -2.74
N ALA A 30 -4.06 6.75 -3.42
CA ALA A 30 -4.27 5.64 -4.34
C ALA A 30 -3.36 5.74 -5.56
N ALA A 31 -3.10 6.94 -6.09
CA ALA A 31 -2.16 7.17 -7.18
C ALA A 31 -0.71 6.89 -6.75
N CYS A 32 -0.33 7.20 -5.50
CA CYS A 32 0.96 6.80 -4.94
C CYS A 32 1.10 5.27 -4.89
N ALA A 33 0.05 4.56 -4.47
CA ALA A 33 0.04 3.10 -4.44
C ALA A 33 0.14 2.52 -5.86
N HIS A 34 -0.62 3.07 -6.82
CA HIS A 34 -0.54 2.69 -8.23
C HIS A 34 0.87 2.91 -8.80
N HIS A 35 1.47 4.08 -8.53
CA HIS A 35 2.83 4.37 -8.92
C HIS A 35 3.83 3.35 -8.35
N SER A 36 3.66 2.99 -7.07
CA SER A 36 4.51 1.98 -6.43
C SER A 36 4.38 0.62 -7.11
N VAL A 37 3.16 0.20 -7.43
CA VAL A 37 2.91 -1.10 -8.09
C VAL A 37 3.52 -1.13 -9.48
N ASN A 38 3.52 -0.03 -10.21
CA ASN A 38 4.13 0.08 -11.54
C ASN A 38 5.68 0.05 -11.54
N LYS A 39 6.35 0.12 -10.37
CA LYS A 39 7.81 -0.05 -10.27
C LYS A 39 8.27 -1.49 -10.49
N ALA A 40 7.39 -2.46 -10.34
CA ALA A 40 7.69 -3.86 -10.58
C ALA A 40 6.75 -4.45 -11.65
N LYS A 41 7.17 -5.56 -12.24
CA LYS A 41 6.37 -6.31 -13.22
C LYS A 41 6.11 -7.71 -12.67
N PHE A 42 4.89 -8.16 -12.76
CA PHE A 42 4.50 -9.50 -12.37
C PHE A 42 3.38 -10.05 -13.27
N ASN A 43 3.29 -11.35 -13.34
CA ASN A 43 2.24 -12.05 -14.07
C ASN A 43 1.01 -12.26 -13.18
N LYS A 44 -0.13 -12.51 -13.79
CA LYS A 44 -1.32 -12.94 -13.07
C LYS A 44 -1.03 -14.22 -12.27
N GLY A 45 -1.44 -14.23 -11.01
CA GLY A 45 -1.19 -15.32 -10.06
C GLY A 45 0.17 -15.23 -9.32
N ALA A 46 1.02 -14.25 -9.62
CA ALA A 46 2.27 -14.04 -8.89
C ALA A 46 2.03 -13.83 -7.40
N ILE A 47 2.92 -14.37 -6.56
CA ILE A 47 2.89 -14.14 -5.12
C ILE A 47 3.61 -12.84 -4.79
N VAL A 48 2.85 -11.90 -4.23
CA VAL A 48 3.30 -10.54 -3.94
C VAL A 48 3.22 -10.26 -2.44
N LEU A 49 4.37 -9.93 -1.85
CA LEU A 49 4.45 -9.49 -0.47
C LEU A 49 4.09 -8.00 -0.37
N VAL A 50 3.23 -7.65 0.58
CA VAL A 50 2.97 -6.27 0.98
C VAL A 50 3.26 -6.16 2.46
N LEU A 51 4.36 -5.50 2.81
CA LEU A 51 4.80 -5.38 4.19
C LEU A 51 4.24 -4.08 4.79
N GLY A 52 3.45 -4.23 5.85
CA GLY A 52 2.79 -3.13 6.56
C GLY A 52 1.37 -2.84 6.08
N PRO A 53 0.35 -3.04 6.94
CA PRO A 53 -1.06 -2.82 6.63
C PRO A 53 -1.50 -1.36 6.87
N GLY A 54 -0.59 -0.40 6.70
CA GLY A 54 -0.93 1.02 6.71
C GLY A 54 -1.80 1.43 5.52
N PRO A 55 -2.28 2.69 5.47
CA PRO A 55 -3.15 3.15 4.38
C PRO A 55 -2.56 2.92 2.98
N ILE A 56 -1.26 3.15 2.81
CA ILE A 56 -0.57 2.90 1.52
C ILE A 56 -0.48 1.41 1.23
N GLY A 57 -0.11 0.57 2.22
CA GLY A 57 -0.04 -0.89 2.04
C GLY A 57 -1.39 -1.50 1.66
N LEU A 58 -2.49 -1.05 2.29
CA LEU A 58 -3.85 -1.47 1.94
C LEU A 58 -4.24 -1.07 0.50
N LEU A 59 -3.83 0.11 0.04
CA LEU A 59 -4.05 0.55 -1.34
C LEU A 59 -3.16 -0.21 -2.32
N VAL A 60 -1.88 -0.44 -1.99
CA VAL A 60 -0.97 -1.28 -2.80
C VAL A 60 -1.55 -2.67 -2.98
N ALA A 61 -2.05 -3.30 -1.91
CA ALA A 61 -2.68 -4.62 -1.99
C ALA A 61 -3.87 -4.64 -2.96
N GLN A 62 -4.75 -3.63 -2.90
CA GLN A 62 -5.89 -3.54 -3.82
C GLN A 62 -5.44 -3.38 -5.28
N VAL A 63 -4.42 -2.54 -5.55
CA VAL A 63 -3.88 -2.38 -6.90
C VAL A 63 -3.22 -3.67 -7.41
N VAL A 64 -2.42 -4.34 -6.56
CA VAL A 64 -1.81 -5.64 -6.91
C VAL A 64 -2.87 -6.66 -7.28
N MET A 65 -3.93 -6.80 -6.46
CA MET A 65 -5.03 -7.72 -6.74
C MET A 65 -5.80 -7.33 -8.01
N ALA A 66 -6.00 -6.04 -8.27
CA ALA A 66 -6.63 -5.55 -9.49
C ALA A 66 -5.85 -5.97 -10.75
N TYR A 67 -4.53 -6.09 -10.65
CA TYR A 67 -3.66 -6.57 -11.72
C TYR A 67 -3.42 -8.09 -11.69
N GLY A 68 -4.14 -8.80 -10.81
CA GLY A 68 -4.15 -10.27 -10.76
C GLY A 68 -3.04 -10.90 -9.93
N GLY A 69 -2.30 -10.12 -9.14
CA GLY A 69 -1.36 -10.64 -8.14
C GLY A 69 -2.10 -11.23 -6.93
N ARG A 70 -1.50 -12.22 -6.28
CA ARG A 70 -1.95 -12.81 -5.02
C ARG A 70 -1.15 -12.20 -3.87
N VAL A 71 -1.84 -11.57 -2.93
CA VAL A 71 -1.20 -10.79 -1.86
C VAL A 71 -1.00 -11.64 -0.61
N VAL A 72 0.22 -11.60 -0.07
CA VAL A 72 0.54 -11.95 1.31
C VAL A 72 0.87 -10.65 2.03
N MET A 73 -0.01 -10.20 2.93
CA MET A 73 0.17 -8.97 3.69
C MET A 73 0.70 -9.27 5.10
N THR A 74 1.74 -8.57 5.51
CA THR A 74 2.30 -8.74 6.85
C THR A 74 2.14 -7.51 7.71
N GLY A 75 2.10 -7.71 9.03
CA GLY A 75 2.10 -6.68 10.03
C GLY A 75 2.57 -7.22 11.37
N LEU A 76 2.58 -6.37 12.39
CA LEU A 76 2.87 -6.74 13.77
C LEU A 76 1.56 -7.06 14.52
N THR A 77 1.64 -7.65 15.71
CA THR A 77 0.47 -7.94 16.55
C THR A 77 -0.42 -6.71 16.79
N GLN A 78 0.19 -5.54 16.93
CA GLN A 78 -0.56 -4.28 17.08
C GLN A 78 -1.33 -3.88 15.81
N ASP A 79 -0.97 -4.42 14.65
CA ASP A 79 -1.60 -4.13 13.35
C ASP A 79 -2.74 -5.09 13.02
N MET A 80 -3.10 -6.03 13.91
CA MET A 80 -4.11 -7.06 13.66
C MET A 80 -5.46 -6.50 13.22
N GLY A 81 -5.88 -5.36 13.76
CA GLY A 81 -7.10 -4.69 13.31
C GLY A 81 -7.06 -4.32 11.82
N ARG A 82 -5.93 -3.79 11.35
CA ARG A 82 -5.73 -3.42 9.93
C ARG A 82 -5.53 -4.65 9.04
N LEU A 83 -4.84 -5.68 9.53
CA LEU A 83 -4.73 -6.97 8.83
C LEU A 83 -6.11 -7.63 8.64
N THR A 84 -6.96 -7.60 9.67
CA THR A 84 -8.34 -8.07 9.59
C THR A 84 -9.14 -7.28 8.54
N ILE A 85 -9.00 -5.95 8.53
CA ILE A 85 -9.60 -5.10 7.47
C ILE A 85 -9.11 -5.52 6.08
N ALA A 86 -7.80 -5.76 5.91
CA ALA A 86 -7.25 -6.22 4.63
C ALA A 86 -7.92 -7.52 4.16
N LYS A 87 -8.09 -8.49 5.05
CA LYS A 87 -8.71 -9.77 4.75
C LYS A 87 -10.21 -9.65 4.50
N GLU A 88 -10.95 -9.11 5.45
CA GLU A 88 -12.42 -9.13 5.44
C GLU A 88 -13.05 -8.10 4.51
N LYS A 89 -12.43 -6.92 4.42
CA LYS A 89 -12.99 -5.82 3.61
C LYS A 89 -12.43 -5.77 2.20
N PHE A 90 -11.16 -6.11 2.02
CA PHE A 90 -10.49 -6.00 0.71
C PHE A 90 -10.20 -7.36 0.07
N GLY A 91 -10.40 -8.48 0.77
CA GLY A 91 -10.24 -9.81 0.21
C GLY A 91 -8.78 -10.25 0.06
N VAL A 92 -7.86 -9.70 0.86
CA VAL A 92 -6.48 -10.18 0.91
C VAL A 92 -6.48 -11.63 1.41
N GLU A 93 -5.96 -12.54 0.58
CA GLU A 93 -6.04 -13.98 0.83
C GLU A 93 -5.25 -14.40 2.08
N HIS A 94 -4.04 -13.87 2.23
CA HIS A 94 -3.14 -14.21 3.34
C HIS A 94 -2.73 -12.96 4.11
N ILE A 95 -3.00 -12.97 5.42
CA ILE A 95 -2.50 -11.98 6.37
C ILE A 95 -1.64 -12.70 7.40
N VAL A 96 -0.55 -12.07 7.84
CA VAL A 96 0.44 -12.68 8.74
C VAL A 96 0.88 -11.69 9.82
N ASP A 97 0.71 -12.07 11.08
CA ASP A 97 1.38 -11.43 12.22
C ASP A 97 2.79 -12.01 12.34
N VAL A 98 3.81 -11.28 11.87
CA VAL A 98 5.21 -11.75 11.84
C VAL A 98 5.82 -11.94 13.22
N GLN A 99 5.15 -11.53 14.29
CA GLN A 99 5.59 -11.78 15.67
C GLN A 99 5.11 -13.12 16.21
N LYS A 100 4.11 -13.75 15.54
CA LYS A 100 3.46 -14.98 16.00
C LYS A 100 3.49 -16.10 14.97
N GLU A 101 3.62 -15.75 13.69
CA GLU A 101 3.48 -16.68 12.59
C GLU A 101 4.74 -16.70 11.72
N ASP A 102 5.05 -17.86 11.17
CA ASP A 102 6.18 -18.06 10.25
C ASP A 102 5.75 -17.69 8.83
N VAL A 103 5.97 -16.44 8.45
CA VAL A 103 5.69 -15.95 7.10
C VAL A 103 6.56 -16.66 6.05
N LYS A 104 7.77 -17.12 6.42
CA LYS A 104 8.65 -17.84 5.50
C LYS A 104 8.05 -19.18 5.10
N ALA A 105 7.60 -19.96 6.07
CA ALA A 105 6.94 -21.24 5.81
C ALA A 105 5.68 -21.07 4.94
N LEU A 106 4.91 -19.99 5.14
CA LEU A 106 3.76 -19.68 4.29
C LEU A 106 4.19 -19.38 2.84
N VAL A 107 5.17 -18.50 2.65
CA VAL A 107 5.66 -18.14 1.30
C VAL A 107 6.24 -19.37 0.59
N GLU A 108 7.06 -20.18 1.27
CA GLU A 108 7.61 -21.42 0.71
C GLU A 108 6.49 -22.36 0.27
N LYS A 109 5.44 -22.54 1.07
CA LYS A 109 4.27 -23.36 0.71
C LYS A 109 3.53 -22.83 -0.53
N LEU A 110 3.39 -21.51 -0.67
CA LEU A 110 2.67 -20.88 -1.78
C LEU A 110 3.47 -20.86 -3.08
N THR A 111 4.78 -21.07 -3.02
CA THR A 111 5.73 -20.90 -4.13
C THR A 111 6.60 -22.13 -4.37
N ASP A 112 6.26 -23.29 -3.81
CA ASP A 112 7.04 -24.54 -3.92
C ASP A 112 8.53 -24.32 -3.55
N GLY A 113 8.77 -23.48 -2.53
CA GLY A 113 10.12 -23.16 -2.03
C GLY A 113 10.86 -22.07 -2.82
N TYR A 114 10.34 -21.57 -3.94
CA TYR A 114 11.03 -20.58 -4.77
C TYR A 114 11.09 -19.17 -4.16
N GLY A 115 10.11 -18.78 -3.35
CA GLY A 115 9.98 -17.44 -2.79
C GLY A 115 9.06 -16.52 -3.62
N ALA A 116 8.74 -15.35 -3.07
CA ALA A 116 7.81 -14.40 -3.67
C ALA A 116 8.37 -13.70 -4.93
N ASP A 117 7.51 -13.32 -5.85
CA ASP A 117 7.88 -12.63 -7.09
C ASP A 117 8.26 -11.17 -6.85
N VAL A 118 7.47 -10.47 -6.05
CA VAL A 118 7.60 -9.04 -5.76
C VAL A 118 7.37 -8.80 -4.27
N CYS A 119 8.07 -7.81 -3.73
CA CYS A 119 7.84 -7.26 -2.39
C CYS A 119 7.68 -5.75 -2.46
N TYR A 120 6.57 -5.25 -1.93
CA TYR A 120 6.35 -3.82 -1.67
C TYR A 120 6.47 -3.58 -0.16
N ASP A 121 7.53 -2.90 0.26
CA ASP A 121 7.71 -2.53 1.67
C ASP A 121 7.11 -1.15 1.93
N CYS A 122 5.97 -1.15 2.62
CA CYS A 122 5.23 0.05 3.02
C CYS A 122 5.48 0.46 4.47
N THR A 123 6.45 -0.18 5.16
CA THR A 123 6.72 0.08 6.59
C THR A 123 7.78 1.14 6.84
N GLY A 124 8.84 1.18 6.02
CA GLY A 124 10.03 1.97 6.29
C GLY A 124 10.85 1.47 7.50
N ALA A 125 10.73 0.19 7.84
CA ALA A 125 11.45 -0.44 8.94
C ALA A 125 12.56 -1.36 8.42
N VAL A 126 13.78 -1.23 8.96
CA VAL A 126 14.94 -2.06 8.54
C VAL A 126 14.66 -3.57 8.67
N PRO A 127 14.06 -4.07 9.77
CA PRO A 127 13.74 -5.51 9.85
C PRO A 127 12.77 -5.98 8.76
N SER A 128 11.82 -5.14 8.38
CA SER A 128 10.87 -5.43 7.29
C SER A 128 11.58 -5.52 5.94
N MET A 129 12.49 -4.59 5.67
CA MET A 129 13.32 -4.61 4.45
C MET A 129 14.11 -5.92 4.34
N HIS A 130 14.80 -6.34 5.41
CA HIS A 130 15.54 -7.59 5.42
C HIS A 130 14.61 -8.79 5.19
N LEU A 131 13.48 -8.84 5.89
CA LEU A 131 12.48 -9.90 5.72
C LEU A 131 11.99 -9.97 4.27
N GLY A 132 11.64 -8.82 3.68
CA GLY A 132 11.17 -8.74 2.28
C GLY A 132 12.20 -9.29 1.29
N MET A 133 13.48 -8.91 1.44
CA MET A 133 14.56 -9.41 0.59
C MET A 133 14.83 -10.91 0.81
N ASP A 134 14.65 -11.42 2.04
CA ASP A 134 14.80 -12.84 2.36
C ASP A 134 13.74 -13.71 1.71
N LEU A 135 12.52 -13.22 1.67
CA LEU A 135 11.37 -13.97 1.15
C LEU A 135 11.24 -13.93 -0.37
N LEU A 136 11.96 -13.05 -1.05
CA LEU A 136 11.95 -12.97 -2.51
C LEU A 136 12.69 -14.15 -3.14
N LYS A 137 12.17 -14.62 -4.27
CA LYS A 137 12.88 -15.59 -5.14
C LYS A 137 14.13 -14.97 -5.79
N LYS A 138 14.98 -15.80 -6.41
CA LYS A 138 16.01 -15.27 -7.30
C LYS A 138 15.39 -14.46 -8.42
N LYS A 139 16.02 -13.31 -8.76
CA LYS A 139 15.54 -12.31 -9.72
C LYS A 139 14.19 -11.69 -9.31
N GLY A 140 13.83 -11.79 -8.02
CA GLY A 140 12.67 -11.12 -7.46
C GLY A 140 12.84 -9.60 -7.42
N GLN A 141 11.73 -8.89 -7.26
CA GLN A 141 11.70 -7.43 -7.30
C GLN A 141 11.31 -6.87 -5.94
N TYR A 142 12.15 -5.99 -5.40
CA TYR A 142 11.89 -5.29 -4.15
C TYR A 142 11.61 -3.80 -4.41
N VAL A 143 10.50 -3.30 -3.91
CA VAL A 143 10.11 -1.90 -4.03
C VAL A 143 9.96 -1.29 -2.64
N GLN A 144 10.85 -0.35 -2.30
CA GLN A 144 10.76 0.44 -1.07
C GLN A 144 9.76 1.58 -1.26
N VAL A 145 8.68 1.57 -0.50
CA VAL A 145 7.60 2.55 -0.52
C VAL A 145 7.58 3.37 0.78
N GLY A 146 7.71 2.70 1.93
CA GLY A 146 7.78 3.32 3.23
C GLY A 146 9.08 4.10 3.41
N LEU A 147 9.02 5.28 4.02
CA LEU A 147 10.19 6.11 4.32
C LEU A 147 10.84 5.62 5.61
N PHE A 148 12.16 5.44 5.60
CA PHE A 148 12.92 5.17 6.81
C PHE A 148 12.98 6.41 7.71
N ALA A 149 13.00 6.16 9.03
CA ALA A 149 13.13 7.25 10.01
C ALA A 149 14.56 7.82 10.09
N LYS A 150 15.55 7.12 9.50
CA LYS A 150 16.96 7.53 9.44
C LYS A 150 17.40 7.59 7.98
N ASP A 151 18.30 8.52 7.67
CA ASP A 151 18.84 8.69 6.33
C ASP A 151 19.75 7.52 5.92
N GLU A 152 20.48 6.95 6.89
CA GLU A 152 21.36 5.81 6.67
C GLU A 152 20.77 4.56 7.30
N VAL A 153 20.63 3.51 6.50
CA VAL A 153 20.13 2.18 6.93
C VAL A 153 21.04 1.08 6.44
N PRO A 154 21.28 0.02 7.25
CA PRO A 154 22.10 -1.11 6.84
C PRO A 154 21.36 -1.95 5.79
N VAL A 155 21.98 -2.17 4.63
CA VAL A 155 21.44 -3.00 3.54
C VAL A 155 22.39 -4.17 3.28
N ASP A 156 21.86 -5.40 3.22
CA ASP A 156 22.63 -6.57 2.84
C ASP A 156 22.78 -6.67 1.31
N PHE A 157 23.81 -6.01 0.78
CA PHE A 157 24.14 -6.06 -0.64
C PHE A 157 24.54 -7.46 -1.12
N SER A 158 25.10 -8.31 -0.24
CA SER A 158 25.43 -9.69 -0.60
C SER A 158 24.18 -10.46 -1.02
N LYS A 159 23.06 -10.24 -0.34
CA LYS A 159 21.77 -10.83 -0.67
C LYS A 159 21.24 -10.36 -2.02
N ILE A 160 21.36 -9.06 -2.30
CA ILE A 160 20.97 -8.48 -3.60
C ILE A 160 21.77 -9.17 -4.73
N ILE A 161 23.07 -9.32 -4.55
CA ILE A 161 23.96 -9.95 -5.54
C ILE A 161 23.62 -11.46 -5.69
N GLN A 162 23.55 -12.21 -4.58
CA GLN A 162 23.33 -13.66 -4.62
C GLN A 162 22.00 -14.07 -5.22
N LYS A 163 20.97 -13.25 -5.01
CA LYS A 163 19.63 -13.48 -5.58
C LYS A 163 19.37 -12.70 -6.89
N GLU A 164 20.31 -11.91 -7.36
CA GLU A 164 20.12 -11.00 -8.52
C GLU A 164 18.86 -10.15 -8.39
N LEU A 165 18.60 -9.57 -7.19
CA LEU A 165 17.38 -8.81 -6.92
C LEU A 165 17.37 -7.49 -7.69
N MET A 166 16.21 -7.13 -8.20
CA MET A 166 15.94 -5.78 -8.68
C MET A 166 15.38 -4.95 -7.53
N VAL A 167 16.13 -3.95 -7.09
CA VAL A 167 15.75 -3.08 -5.96
C VAL A 167 15.43 -1.69 -6.50
N SER A 168 14.28 -1.15 -6.13
CA SER A 168 13.84 0.18 -6.52
C SER A 168 13.14 0.92 -5.37
N GLY A 169 13.13 2.24 -5.44
CA GLY A 169 12.35 3.10 -4.57
C GLY A 169 11.11 3.65 -5.27
N SER A 170 10.07 3.91 -4.50
CA SER A 170 8.86 4.59 -4.98
C SER A 170 8.52 5.76 -4.06
N ARG A 171 8.28 6.92 -4.65
CA ARG A 171 7.85 8.11 -3.91
C ARG A 171 6.86 8.91 -4.73
N SER A 172 5.75 9.32 -4.06
CA SER A 172 4.71 10.15 -4.67
C SER A 172 4.07 9.45 -5.88
N GLN A 173 3.57 10.20 -6.82
CA GLN A 173 2.94 9.75 -8.06
C GLN A 173 3.30 10.69 -9.22
N ASN A 174 3.11 10.22 -10.44
CA ASN A 174 3.22 11.02 -11.65
C ASN A 174 1.85 11.38 -12.22
N THR A 175 1.80 12.34 -13.14
CA THR A 175 0.54 12.71 -13.81
C THR A 175 -0.13 11.51 -14.49
N HIS A 176 0.65 10.55 -15.00
CA HIS A 176 0.13 9.35 -15.66
C HIS A 176 -0.48 8.31 -14.71
N ASP A 177 -0.30 8.45 -13.41
CA ASP A 177 -0.87 7.51 -12.42
C ASP A 177 -2.32 7.83 -12.05
N TRP A 178 -2.78 9.07 -12.31
CA TRP A 178 -4.11 9.53 -11.88
C TRP A 178 -5.25 8.87 -12.64
N GLU A 179 -5.22 8.88 -13.96
CA GLU A 179 -6.30 8.31 -14.78
C GLU A 179 -6.47 6.80 -14.58
N PRO A 180 -5.40 5.97 -14.60
CA PRO A 180 -5.53 4.56 -14.27
C PRO A 180 -6.06 4.31 -12.85
N THR A 181 -5.67 5.16 -11.88
CA THR A 181 -6.17 5.07 -10.51
C THR A 181 -7.66 5.37 -10.45
N LEU A 182 -8.12 6.45 -11.06
CA LEU A 182 -9.55 6.79 -11.14
C LEU A 182 -10.35 5.69 -11.84
N LYS A 183 -9.77 5.06 -12.86
CA LYS A 183 -10.38 3.89 -13.52
C LYS A 183 -10.53 2.73 -12.55
N LEU A 184 -9.51 2.39 -11.76
CA LEU A 184 -9.59 1.32 -10.76
C LEU A 184 -10.64 1.64 -9.67
N MET A 185 -10.79 2.91 -9.29
CA MET A 185 -11.84 3.35 -8.37
C MET A 185 -13.24 3.21 -9.01
N SER A 186 -13.39 3.63 -10.26
CA SER A 186 -14.63 3.48 -11.03
C SER A 186 -15.04 2.00 -11.18
N GLU A 187 -14.08 1.11 -11.39
CA GLU A 187 -14.28 -0.34 -11.49
C GLU A 187 -14.46 -1.01 -10.10
N ARG A 188 -14.45 -0.23 -9.02
CA ARG A 188 -14.49 -0.69 -7.61
C ARG A 188 -13.39 -1.69 -7.25
N LYS A 189 -12.28 -1.65 -7.95
CA LYS A 189 -11.06 -2.42 -7.63
C LYS A 189 -10.22 -1.74 -6.56
N ILE A 190 -10.36 -0.42 -6.41
CA ILE A 190 -9.96 0.34 -5.23
C ILE A 190 -11.25 0.77 -4.54
N ASP A 191 -11.52 0.20 -3.37
CA ASP A 191 -12.71 0.47 -2.58
C ASP A 191 -12.44 1.64 -1.61
N ALA A 192 -12.72 2.84 -2.07
CA ALA A 192 -12.52 4.05 -1.29
C ALA A 192 -13.43 4.13 -0.07
N ASP A 193 -14.66 3.62 -0.17
CA ASP A 193 -15.62 3.66 0.93
C ASP A 193 -15.16 2.84 2.13
N LYS A 194 -14.55 1.68 1.90
CA LYS A 194 -13.99 0.86 2.96
C LYS A 194 -12.67 1.40 3.51
N MET A 195 -11.95 2.22 2.73
CA MET A 195 -10.73 2.90 3.19
C MET A 195 -11.05 4.07 4.13
N ILE A 196 -12.11 4.82 3.87
CA ILE A 196 -12.51 5.99 4.66
C ILE A 196 -13.25 5.50 5.91
N THR A 197 -12.58 5.55 7.06
CA THR A 197 -13.13 5.08 8.33
C THR A 197 -13.82 6.17 9.13
N HIS A 198 -13.45 7.43 8.92
CA HIS A 198 -13.98 8.56 9.68
C HIS A 198 -14.15 9.78 8.77
N GLU A 199 -15.12 10.60 9.15
CA GLU A 199 -15.36 11.92 8.56
C GLU A 199 -15.49 12.93 9.70
N VAL A 200 -14.84 14.09 9.56
CA VAL A 200 -14.78 15.13 10.59
C VAL A 200 -14.88 16.52 9.97
N GLY A 201 -15.31 17.51 10.75
CA GLY A 201 -15.17 18.91 10.39
C GLY A 201 -13.72 19.39 10.48
N ILE A 202 -13.41 20.53 9.87
CA ILE A 202 -12.06 21.11 9.94
C ILE A 202 -11.66 21.54 11.36
N ASP A 203 -12.63 21.89 12.18
CA ASP A 203 -12.51 22.24 13.58
C ASP A 203 -12.17 21.05 14.49
N GLU A 204 -12.39 19.83 14.01
CA GLU A 204 -12.07 18.59 14.71
C GLU A 204 -10.68 18.01 14.33
N TRP A 205 -9.78 18.80 13.77
CA TRP A 205 -8.51 18.28 13.24
C TRP A 205 -7.65 17.59 14.31
N ASP A 206 -7.68 18.07 15.57
CA ASP A 206 -6.96 17.43 16.68
C ASP A 206 -7.47 16.00 16.94
N ARG A 207 -8.80 15.82 16.93
CA ARG A 207 -9.42 14.49 17.01
C ARG A 207 -8.98 13.59 15.86
N ALA A 208 -9.00 14.13 14.63
CA ALA A 208 -8.54 13.39 13.45
C ALA A 208 -7.08 12.94 13.59
N TYR A 209 -6.21 13.83 14.07
CA TYR A 209 -4.80 13.52 14.31
C TYR A 209 -4.62 12.39 15.33
N HIS A 210 -5.35 12.43 16.44
CA HIS A 210 -5.30 11.38 17.48
C HIS A 210 -5.79 10.03 16.95
N LEU A 211 -6.89 9.99 16.19
CA LEU A 211 -7.41 8.77 15.55
C LEU A 211 -6.41 8.14 14.55
N LEU A 212 -5.68 8.95 13.80
CA LEU A 212 -4.62 8.46 12.92
C LEU A 212 -3.42 7.93 13.70
N LYS A 213 -3.03 8.64 14.76
CA LYS A 213 -1.86 8.29 15.58
C LYS A 213 -2.10 7.02 16.41
N SER A 214 -3.31 6.81 16.95
CA SER A 214 -3.69 5.59 17.67
C SER A 214 -3.82 4.36 16.77
N GLY A 215 -3.96 4.57 15.45
CA GLY A 215 -4.18 3.51 14.50
C GLY A 215 -5.64 3.07 14.34
N GLU A 216 -6.58 3.70 15.04
CA GLU A 216 -8.02 3.45 14.92
C GLU A 216 -8.56 3.83 13.54
N ALA A 217 -8.04 4.91 12.96
CA ALA A 217 -8.43 5.33 11.62
C ALA A 217 -7.47 4.79 10.56
N THR A 218 -8.04 4.39 9.41
CA THR A 218 -7.28 4.07 8.19
C THR A 218 -7.14 5.33 7.34
N LYS A 219 -8.25 5.95 6.98
CA LYS A 219 -8.32 7.24 6.28
C LYS A 219 -9.43 8.10 6.90
N ILE A 220 -9.15 9.38 7.03
CA ILE A 220 -10.11 10.37 7.51
C ILE A 220 -10.37 11.37 6.40
N VAL A 221 -11.63 11.60 6.08
CA VAL A 221 -12.06 12.71 5.23
C VAL A 221 -12.39 13.89 6.13
N MET A 222 -11.85 15.04 5.78
CA MET A 222 -12.10 16.27 6.52
C MET A 222 -12.90 17.24 5.64
N HIS A 223 -14.03 17.71 6.17
CA HIS A 223 -14.89 18.66 5.48
C HIS A 223 -14.43 20.08 5.80
N PRO A 224 -14.09 20.91 4.79
CA PRO A 224 -13.60 22.28 5.00
C PRO A 224 -14.70 23.27 5.41
N ILE A 225 -15.97 22.89 5.26
CA ILE A 225 -17.14 23.68 5.65
C ILE A 225 -17.96 22.77 6.58
N GLY A 226 -18.29 23.29 7.75
CA GLY A 226 -19.23 22.65 8.68
C GLY A 226 -20.67 22.77 8.21
#